data_498a56fd1e27a82adb9a9eabec2c89b6
#
_entry.id   498a56fd1e27a82adb9a9eabec2c89b6
#
_cell.length_a   1.000
_cell.length_b   1.000
_cell.length_c   1.000
_cell.angle_alpha   90.00
_cell.angle_beta   90.00
_cell.angle_gamma   90.00
#
_symmetry.space_group_name_H-M   'P 1'
#
loop_
_entity.id
_entity.type
_entity.pdbx_description
1 polymer ?
#
loop_
_entity_poly.entity_id
_entity_poly.type
_entity_poly.pdbx_seq_one_letter_code
_entity_poly.pdbx_strand_id
1 'polypeptide(L)'
;MHSDFFEDFYGTKKFHSFYTVATQSFLDYNFEATIGYGKGRIRGWFGGVAWTPYRKKQIPILNQLTLLAEWDAINYKHHQDEHIHGREVKSRINLGIAASYLDILQLKVSSLRGKEIAASAALSYNWGTTQGFFPKIDNPPLYTAPLDIEPLGLYRTEIELSQELAYAFSLQGLNLYQIYSMVDEEGCNALWIKCVNIRYRVEQELKERIASLLSALAPSNFASITVVIEADGVPTHEYRFRTIDLSRHRQGQIEEYTFQTLSPMREPTEAPSIYDGSLLYHRNKAIWNFTVKPRLLSFFGSSTGKYKYSTGLVVGPDGYLFDQIYYKLQGSYQVKSSIAHIGNRDLINPSQLLNVRSDTISYYQTNSFSLEQAYIQKGFYLSKGTYARLACGYFEPAYGGIATEFIHYPINSKWAIGIEAAGVLKRKYHGIGFTGKIRKFSGHTPKYVHFIGYQYFLNLYYDFTPLHIDCKVSIGKFLARDKGARFEVSRYFPSGVRFSIWYTLTSAHDIVNGSRYRDKGFAFVIPLDIFLKKSSRSMVVYALAVWLRDSGASAATGKPLYTTLHDERINYTH
;
A
#
# COMPACT_ATOMS: atom_id res chain seq x y z
N MET A 1 11.56 -23.68 -15.29
CA MET A 1 12.13 -22.33 -15.13
C MET A 1 13.62 -22.44 -15.30
N HIS A 2 14.16 -21.92 -16.38
CA HIS A 2 15.61 -21.85 -16.58
C HIS A 2 16.13 -20.71 -15.67
N SER A 3 16.99 -21.02 -14.72
CA SER A 3 17.53 -20.02 -13.80
C SER A 3 18.87 -19.46 -14.29
N ASP A 4 18.92 -18.95 -15.51
CA ASP A 4 20.09 -18.24 -16.06
C ASP A 4 20.51 -17.03 -15.21
N PHE A 5 19.63 -16.63 -14.28
CA PHE A 5 19.88 -15.52 -13.36
C PHE A 5 20.99 -15.77 -12.33
N PHE A 6 21.36 -17.04 -12.10
CA PHE A 6 22.35 -17.44 -11.10
C PHE A 6 23.63 -18.04 -11.71
N GLU A 7 23.68 -18.28 -13.01
CA GLU A 7 24.88 -18.84 -13.66
C GLU A 7 26.10 -17.92 -13.58
N ASP A 8 25.90 -16.61 -13.60
CA ASP A 8 27.00 -15.64 -13.56
C ASP A 8 27.66 -15.48 -12.19
N PHE A 9 27.15 -16.11 -11.15
CA PHE A 9 27.61 -15.83 -9.80
C PHE A 9 28.70 -16.77 -9.28
N TYR A 10 28.72 -18.06 -9.69
CA TYR A 10 29.75 -19.06 -9.23
C TYR A 10 29.98 -20.25 -10.17
N GLY A 11 29.46 -20.28 -11.38
CA GLY A 11 29.63 -21.37 -12.32
C GLY A 11 29.11 -22.75 -11.86
N THR A 12 28.25 -22.79 -10.86
CA THR A 12 27.69 -24.03 -10.32
C THR A 12 26.24 -24.20 -10.80
N LYS A 13 25.97 -25.34 -11.45
CA LYS A 13 24.62 -25.76 -11.85
C LYS A 13 23.72 -26.16 -10.66
N LYS A 14 23.89 -25.52 -9.50
CA LYS A 14 23.29 -25.91 -8.22
C LYS A 14 21.74 -25.88 -8.22
N PHE A 15 21.16 -25.07 -9.07
CA PHE A 15 19.71 -24.92 -9.19
C PHE A 15 19.12 -25.46 -10.49
N HIS A 16 19.95 -26.12 -11.31
CA HIS A 16 19.49 -26.75 -12.55
C HIS A 16 18.80 -28.08 -12.25
N SER A 17 17.48 -28.05 -12.14
CA SER A 17 16.65 -29.25 -12.03
C SER A 17 15.30 -29.05 -12.68
N PHE A 18 14.88 -30.06 -13.43
CA PHE A 18 13.50 -30.21 -13.86
C PHE A 18 12.89 -31.37 -13.07
N TYR A 19 11.70 -31.21 -12.54
CA TYR A 19 11.01 -32.26 -11.84
C TYR A 19 9.52 -32.19 -12.03
N THR A 20 8.88 -33.34 -11.95
CA THR A 20 7.44 -33.49 -11.88
C THR A 20 7.11 -34.15 -10.57
N VAL A 21 6.06 -33.67 -9.90
CA VAL A 21 5.64 -34.18 -8.60
C VAL A 21 4.11 -34.35 -8.59
N ALA A 22 3.66 -35.41 -7.93
CA ALA A 22 2.26 -35.67 -7.64
C ALA A 22 2.09 -35.92 -6.14
N THR A 23 1.10 -35.30 -5.54
CA THR A 23 0.73 -35.45 -4.14
C THR A 23 -0.71 -35.90 -4.03
N GLN A 24 -0.94 -36.92 -3.20
CA GLN A 24 -2.28 -37.43 -2.86
C GLN A 24 -2.50 -37.27 -1.36
N SER A 25 -3.60 -36.62 -1.00
CA SER A 25 -4.05 -36.48 0.39
C SER A 25 -5.12 -37.52 0.71
N PHE A 26 -4.94 -38.23 1.81
CA PHE A 26 -5.86 -39.20 2.38
C PHE A 26 -6.48 -38.60 3.65
N LEU A 27 -7.54 -37.84 3.47
CA LEU A 27 -8.14 -37.01 4.52
C LEU A 27 -8.62 -37.80 5.74
N ASP A 28 -9.15 -39.02 5.52
CA ASP A 28 -9.64 -39.88 6.60
C ASP A 28 -8.55 -40.32 7.56
N TYR A 29 -7.33 -40.48 7.03
CA TYR A 29 -6.16 -40.94 7.82
C TYR A 29 -5.25 -39.79 8.24
N ASN A 30 -5.56 -38.54 7.83
CA ASN A 30 -4.70 -37.35 8.01
C ASN A 30 -3.27 -37.59 7.49
N PHE A 31 -3.18 -38.22 6.34
CA PHE A 31 -1.95 -38.65 5.71
C PHE A 31 -1.84 -38.10 4.29
N GLU A 32 -0.64 -37.68 3.90
CA GLU A 32 -0.32 -37.22 2.55
C GLU A 32 0.89 -37.99 2.04
N ALA A 33 0.83 -38.41 0.79
CA ALA A 33 1.94 -39.05 0.10
C ALA A 33 2.30 -38.26 -1.17
N THR A 34 3.57 -38.06 -1.38
CA THR A 34 4.14 -37.36 -2.53
C THR A 34 5.14 -38.25 -3.22
N ILE A 35 5.08 -38.31 -4.55
CA ILE A 35 6.07 -38.97 -5.40
C ILE A 35 6.47 -38.02 -6.53
N GLY A 36 7.74 -37.99 -6.90
CA GLY A 36 8.24 -37.18 -7.98
C GLY A 36 9.42 -37.83 -8.70
N TYR A 37 9.68 -37.33 -9.89
CA TYR A 37 10.83 -37.70 -10.70
C TYR A 37 11.53 -36.44 -11.20
N GLY A 38 12.86 -36.39 -11.06
CA GLY A 38 13.65 -35.24 -11.45
C GLY A 38 14.82 -35.55 -12.36
N LYS A 39 15.28 -34.53 -13.08
CA LYS A 39 16.50 -34.53 -13.92
C LYS A 39 17.31 -33.29 -13.59
N GLY A 40 18.62 -33.43 -13.58
CA GLY A 40 19.55 -32.39 -13.17
C GLY A 40 20.11 -32.68 -11.78
N ARG A 41 20.10 -31.72 -10.85
CA ARG A 41 20.57 -31.93 -9.47
C ARG A 41 19.72 -32.96 -8.73
N ILE A 42 18.36 -32.88 -8.86
CA ILE A 42 17.47 -33.96 -8.43
C ILE A 42 17.49 -35.01 -9.52
N ARG A 43 18.08 -36.17 -9.26
CA ARG A 43 18.29 -37.19 -10.30
C ARG A 43 17.57 -38.49 -9.93
N GLY A 44 16.43 -38.73 -10.56
CA GLY A 44 15.62 -39.93 -10.34
C GLY A 44 14.41 -39.71 -9.47
N TRP A 45 13.91 -40.80 -8.87
CA TRP A 45 12.72 -40.80 -8.04
C TRP A 45 12.99 -40.21 -6.67
N PHE A 46 12.09 -39.36 -6.22
CA PHE A 46 12.04 -38.81 -4.87
C PHE A 46 10.59 -38.82 -4.36
N GLY A 47 10.42 -38.67 -3.07
CA GLY A 47 9.07 -38.61 -2.51
C GLY A 47 9.09 -38.47 -1.00
N GLY A 48 7.90 -38.38 -0.42
CA GLY A 48 7.78 -38.23 1.00
C GLY A 48 6.35 -38.47 1.48
N VAL A 49 6.26 -38.59 2.79
CA VAL A 49 4.98 -38.77 3.48
C VAL A 49 4.89 -37.78 4.63
N ALA A 50 3.69 -37.26 4.84
CA ALA A 50 3.33 -36.40 5.95
C ALA A 50 2.13 -36.98 6.69
N TRP A 51 2.24 -37.14 8.00
CA TRP A 51 1.18 -37.69 8.81
C TRP A 51 0.89 -36.81 10.03
N THR A 52 -0.38 -36.40 10.19
CA THR A 52 -0.84 -35.55 11.29
C THR A 52 -1.74 -36.35 12.22
N PRO A 53 -1.19 -37.15 13.14
CA PRO A 53 -1.95 -38.20 13.91
C PRO A 53 -3.04 -37.60 14.79
N TYR A 54 -2.87 -36.38 15.27
CA TYR A 54 -3.77 -35.77 16.26
C TYR A 54 -4.71 -34.70 15.67
N ARG A 55 -4.85 -34.60 14.36
CA ARG A 55 -5.63 -33.55 13.68
C ARG A 55 -7.07 -33.45 14.18
N LYS A 56 -7.69 -34.57 14.56
CA LYS A 56 -9.08 -34.62 15.08
C LYS A 56 -9.20 -34.24 16.56
N LYS A 57 -8.10 -34.06 17.30
CA LYS A 57 -8.11 -33.67 18.70
C LYS A 57 -8.09 -32.15 18.84
N GLN A 58 -8.93 -31.61 19.74
CA GLN A 58 -9.02 -30.15 19.99
C GLN A 58 -7.93 -29.65 20.97
N ILE A 59 -6.71 -30.18 20.87
CA ILE A 59 -5.60 -29.75 21.71
C ILE A 59 -4.72 -28.82 20.86
N PRO A 60 -4.60 -27.52 21.21
CA PRO A 60 -3.76 -26.57 20.46
C PRO A 60 -2.34 -27.11 20.28
N ILE A 61 -1.73 -26.84 19.14
CA ILE A 61 -0.39 -27.28 18.71
C ILE A 61 -0.33 -28.79 18.42
N LEU A 62 -0.89 -29.66 19.27
CA LEU A 62 -0.84 -31.10 19.05
C LEU A 62 -1.66 -31.54 17.84
N ASN A 63 -2.79 -30.88 17.58
CA ASN A 63 -3.63 -31.17 16.42
C ASN A 63 -2.98 -30.76 15.07
N GLN A 64 -1.90 -29.98 15.11
CA GLN A 64 -1.12 -29.55 13.96
C GLN A 64 0.29 -30.16 13.92
N LEU A 65 0.56 -31.12 14.82
CA LEU A 65 1.84 -31.84 14.83
C LEU A 65 1.88 -32.83 13.68
N THR A 66 2.85 -32.67 12.77
CA THR A 66 3.02 -33.50 11.58
C THR A 66 4.35 -34.21 11.61
N LEU A 67 4.32 -35.52 11.42
CA LEU A 67 5.49 -36.35 11.22
C LEU A 67 5.80 -36.44 9.74
N LEU A 68 7.08 -36.30 9.39
CA LEU A 68 7.56 -36.23 8.02
C LEU A 68 8.62 -37.32 7.78
N ALA A 69 8.49 -38.01 6.66
CA ALA A 69 9.55 -38.86 6.13
C ALA A 69 9.73 -38.61 4.64
N GLU A 70 10.95 -38.44 4.20
CA GLU A 70 11.27 -37.99 2.84
C GLU A 70 12.41 -38.81 2.27
N TRP A 71 12.26 -39.32 1.05
CA TRP A 71 13.30 -39.95 0.26
C TRP A 71 13.90 -38.93 -0.70
N ASP A 72 15.22 -38.70 -0.58
CA ASP A 72 15.95 -37.68 -1.34
C ASP A 72 16.74 -38.31 -2.49
N ALA A 73 16.53 -37.79 -3.72
CA ALA A 73 17.21 -38.22 -4.93
C ALA A 73 18.48 -37.41 -5.24
N ILE A 74 18.85 -36.44 -4.42
CA ILE A 74 20.04 -35.61 -4.66
C ILE A 74 21.33 -36.43 -4.45
N ASN A 75 22.27 -36.34 -5.39
CA ASN A 75 23.59 -36.96 -5.26
C ASN A 75 24.58 -36.02 -4.55
N TYR A 76 24.52 -35.98 -3.23
CA TYR A 76 25.37 -35.12 -2.40
C TYR A 76 26.87 -35.42 -2.46
N LYS A 77 27.24 -36.56 -3.02
CA LYS A 77 28.66 -36.94 -3.17
C LYS A 77 29.30 -36.34 -4.42
N HIS A 78 28.50 -35.72 -5.30
CA HIS A 78 29.00 -35.13 -6.54
C HIS A 78 29.63 -33.77 -6.27
N HIS A 79 30.97 -33.70 -6.38
CA HIS A 79 31.75 -32.53 -5.97
C HIS A 79 31.46 -31.24 -6.72
N GLN A 80 31.14 -31.32 -8.00
CA GLN A 80 30.94 -30.13 -8.83
C GLN A 80 29.62 -29.39 -8.55
N ASP A 81 28.60 -30.13 -8.12
CA ASP A 81 27.25 -29.57 -8.00
C ASP A 81 26.89 -29.18 -6.56
N GLU A 82 27.56 -29.72 -5.54
CA GLU A 82 27.17 -29.54 -4.14
C GLU A 82 28.22 -28.85 -3.27
N HIS A 83 29.38 -29.44 -3.11
CA HIS A 83 30.44 -28.93 -2.25
C HIS A 83 31.81 -29.48 -2.69
N ILE A 84 32.86 -28.70 -2.54
CA ILE A 84 34.22 -29.05 -2.97
C ILE A 84 34.70 -30.42 -2.41
N HIS A 85 34.26 -30.75 -1.21
CA HIS A 85 34.60 -32.01 -0.54
C HIS A 85 33.46 -33.04 -0.55
N GLY A 86 32.36 -32.78 -1.28
CA GLY A 86 31.11 -33.56 -1.18
C GLY A 86 30.46 -33.45 0.19
N ARG A 87 29.31 -34.08 0.36
CA ARG A 87 28.64 -34.19 1.66
C ARG A 87 28.45 -35.65 2.00
N GLU A 88 28.71 -36.00 3.25
CA GLU A 88 28.46 -37.34 3.73
C GLU A 88 26.97 -37.63 3.80
N VAL A 89 26.60 -38.81 3.32
CA VAL A 89 25.21 -39.30 3.33
C VAL A 89 25.24 -40.71 3.92
N LYS A 90 24.68 -40.86 5.12
CA LYS A 90 24.47 -42.17 5.76
C LYS A 90 23.12 -42.78 5.36
N SER A 91 22.14 -41.95 5.12
CA SER A 91 20.80 -42.35 4.68
C SER A 91 20.24 -41.37 3.66
N ARG A 92 19.47 -41.86 2.69
CA ARG A 92 18.68 -41.02 1.79
C ARG A 92 17.29 -40.68 2.37
N ILE A 93 16.97 -41.23 3.53
CA ILE A 93 15.72 -40.94 4.24
C ILE A 93 15.98 -39.81 5.21
N ASN A 94 15.24 -38.73 5.05
CA ASN A 94 15.17 -37.62 5.98
C ASN A 94 13.91 -37.79 6.84
N LEU A 95 14.04 -37.62 8.14
CA LEU A 95 12.93 -37.69 9.09
C LEU A 95 12.74 -36.32 9.73
N GLY A 96 11.50 -35.90 9.91
CA GLY A 96 11.21 -34.59 10.50
C GLY A 96 9.92 -34.54 11.30
N ILE A 97 9.85 -33.53 12.14
CA ILE A 97 8.65 -33.15 12.88
C ILE A 97 8.36 -31.69 12.56
N ALA A 98 7.14 -31.39 12.17
CA ALA A 98 6.67 -30.04 11.96
C ALA A 98 5.48 -29.76 12.88
N ALA A 99 5.38 -28.53 13.37
CA ALA A 99 4.24 -28.02 14.09
C ALA A 99 3.85 -26.67 13.51
N SER A 100 2.55 -26.44 13.34
CA SER A 100 2.01 -25.14 12.93
C SER A 100 1.28 -24.51 14.11
N TYR A 101 1.28 -23.20 14.17
CA TYR A 101 0.50 -22.43 15.14
C TYR A 101 -0.29 -21.36 14.41
N LEU A 102 -1.62 -21.40 14.56
CA LEU A 102 -2.57 -20.51 13.89
C LEU A 102 -2.43 -20.47 12.35
N ASP A 103 -1.90 -21.55 11.73
CA ASP A 103 -1.57 -21.62 10.31
C ASP A 103 -0.60 -20.51 9.80
N ILE A 104 0.00 -19.76 10.71
CA ILE A 104 0.90 -18.64 10.44
C ILE A 104 2.35 -19.04 10.72
N LEU A 105 2.64 -19.55 11.91
CA LEU A 105 3.98 -19.97 12.32
C LEU A 105 4.15 -21.46 12.11
N GLN A 106 5.14 -21.83 11.28
CA GLN A 106 5.52 -23.23 11.06
C GLN A 106 6.92 -23.44 11.60
N LEU A 107 7.07 -24.41 12.49
CA LEU A 107 8.34 -24.85 13.03
C LEU A 107 8.62 -26.27 12.52
N LYS A 108 9.81 -26.52 12.02
CA LYS A 108 10.22 -27.85 11.53
C LYS A 108 11.61 -28.18 12.07
N VAL A 109 11.74 -29.37 12.59
CA VAL A 109 13.04 -29.98 12.95
C VAL A 109 13.18 -31.27 12.16
N SER A 110 14.31 -31.47 11.50
CA SER A 110 14.54 -32.63 10.63
C SER A 110 15.93 -33.17 10.80
N SER A 111 16.05 -34.49 10.78
CA SER A 111 17.32 -35.19 10.59
C SER A 111 17.56 -35.39 9.10
N LEU A 112 18.60 -34.81 8.60
CA LEU A 112 18.97 -34.84 7.18
C LEU A 112 20.12 -35.79 6.93
N ARG A 113 20.00 -36.64 5.92
CA ARG A 113 21.03 -37.55 5.46
C ARG A 113 21.55 -38.54 6.54
N GLY A 114 20.82 -38.67 7.65
CA GLY A 114 21.23 -39.47 8.80
C GLY A 114 22.44 -38.91 9.55
N LYS A 115 22.80 -37.64 9.35
CA LYS A 115 24.02 -37.04 9.93
C LYS A 115 23.79 -35.65 10.53
N GLU A 116 22.94 -34.83 9.94
CA GLU A 116 22.75 -33.44 10.33
C GLU A 116 21.32 -33.22 10.89
N ILE A 117 21.22 -32.33 11.86
CA ILE A 117 19.92 -31.83 12.32
C ILE A 117 19.74 -30.44 11.77
N ALA A 118 18.62 -30.21 11.10
CA ALA A 118 18.21 -28.91 10.61
C ALA A 118 16.93 -28.46 11.35
N ALA A 119 16.90 -27.19 11.74
CA ALA A 119 15.71 -26.54 12.26
C ALA A 119 15.35 -25.37 11.35
N SER A 120 14.06 -25.19 11.10
CA SER A 120 13.54 -24.05 10.35
C SER A 120 12.30 -23.50 11.02
N ALA A 121 12.14 -22.19 10.92
CA ALA A 121 10.92 -21.47 11.26
C ALA A 121 10.46 -20.68 10.04
N ALA A 122 9.18 -20.80 9.69
CA ALA A 122 8.57 -20.07 8.59
C ALA A 122 7.31 -19.38 9.07
N LEU A 123 7.12 -18.15 8.58
CA LEU A 123 5.87 -17.43 8.72
C LEU A 123 5.11 -17.53 7.40
N SER A 124 3.92 -18.10 7.46
CA SER A 124 3.01 -18.24 6.32
C SER A 124 1.87 -17.25 6.45
N TYR A 125 1.58 -16.52 5.40
CA TYR A 125 0.49 -15.56 5.38
C TYR A 125 -0.24 -15.63 4.04
N ASN A 126 -1.52 -15.94 4.08
CA ASN A 126 -2.35 -15.98 2.88
C ASN A 126 -2.88 -14.58 2.54
N TRP A 127 -2.27 -13.93 1.58
CA TRP A 127 -2.60 -12.57 1.13
C TRP A 127 -4.00 -12.48 0.50
N GLY A 128 -4.48 -13.59 -0.06
CA GLY A 128 -5.76 -13.65 -0.78
C GLY A 128 -6.99 -13.72 0.11
N THR A 129 -6.86 -14.22 1.34
CA THR A 129 -8.02 -14.47 2.22
C THR A 129 -7.91 -13.84 3.60
N THR A 130 -6.70 -13.57 4.08
CA THR A 130 -6.48 -13.10 5.45
C THR A 130 -6.47 -11.58 5.51
N GLN A 131 -7.27 -10.99 6.37
CA GLN A 131 -7.35 -9.54 6.58
C GLN A 131 -6.24 -9.00 7.48
N GLY A 132 -5.60 -9.83 8.30
CA GLY A 132 -4.51 -9.45 9.21
C GLY A 132 -4.02 -10.64 10.03
N PHE A 133 -2.87 -10.49 10.73
CA PHE A 133 -2.34 -11.52 11.63
C PHE A 133 -3.18 -11.67 12.91
N PHE A 134 -3.90 -10.62 13.29
CA PHE A 134 -4.73 -10.60 14.49
C PHE A 134 -6.16 -10.23 14.14
N PRO A 135 -7.16 -10.81 14.81
CA PRO A 135 -8.55 -10.40 14.69
C PRO A 135 -8.71 -8.95 15.19
N LYS A 136 -9.63 -8.20 14.61
CA LYS A 136 -9.87 -6.77 14.90
C LYS A 136 -10.75 -6.56 16.13
N ILE A 137 -10.42 -7.20 17.24
CA ILE A 137 -11.21 -7.19 18.49
C ILE A 137 -11.25 -5.84 19.21
N ASP A 138 -10.28 -4.96 18.92
CA ASP A 138 -10.23 -3.61 19.49
C ASP A 138 -10.95 -2.56 18.60
N ASN A 139 -11.62 -2.99 17.53
CA ASN A 139 -12.54 -2.14 16.80
C ASN A 139 -13.79 -1.90 17.65
N PRO A 140 -14.36 -0.68 17.65
CA PRO A 140 -15.64 -0.47 18.29
C PRO A 140 -16.69 -1.40 17.66
N PRO A 141 -17.61 -1.99 18.47
CA PRO A 141 -18.75 -2.69 17.90
C PRO A 141 -19.59 -1.71 17.05
N LEU A 142 -20.45 -2.25 16.19
CA LEU A 142 -21.45 -1.42 15.50
C LEU A 142 -22.27 -0.66 16.54
N TYR A 143 -22.66 0.57 16.18
CA TYR A 143 -23.39 1.42 17.10
C TYR A 143 -24.81 0.86 17.33
N THR A 144 -25.07 0.37 18.53
CA THR A 144 -26.32 -0.26 18.94
C THR A 144 -26.99 0.43 20.12
N ALA A 145 -26.52 1.64 20.46
CA ALA A 145 -27.08 2.43 21.59
C ALA A 145 -28.61 2.59 21.48
N PRO A 146 -29.28 2.96 22.60
CA PRO A 146 -30.73 3.04 22.61
C PRO A 146 -31.24 3.84 21.41
N LEU A 147 -32.30 3.32 20.80
CA LEU A 147 -32.98 3.98 19.70
C LEU A 147 -33.57 5.28 20.21
N ASP A 148 -32.96 6.40 19.86
CA ASP A 148 -33.53 7.70 20.08
C ASP A 148 -34.09 8.23 18.76
N ILE A 149 -35.22 7.68 18.39
CA ILE A 149 -36.00 8.05 17.20
C ILE A 149 -37.07 9.09 17.51
N GLU A 150 -37.10 9.60 18.75
CA GLU A 150 -38.08 10.63 19.12
C GLU A 150 -37.92 11.86 18.22
N PRO A 151 -39.04 12.45 17.79
CA PRO A 151 -39.01 13.67 17.02
C PRO A 151 -38.29 14.78 17.78
N LEU A 152 -37.60 15.65 17.05
CA LEU A 152 -37.02 16.85 17.65
C LEU A 152 -38.09 17.75 18.22
N GLY A 153 -37.80 18.33 19.38
CA GLY A 153 -38.74 19.19 20.11
C GLY A 153 -38.03 19.99 21.19
N LEU A 154 -38.79 20.38 22.23
CA LEU A 154 -38.25 21.19 23.33
C LEU A 154 -37.15 20.49 24.14
N TYR A 155 -37.16 19.16 24.22
CA TYR A 155 -36.22 18.36 25.02
C TYR A 155 -35.03 17.80 24.22
N ARG A 156 -35.13 17.81 22.89
CA ARG A 156 -34.06 17.39 21.99
C ARG A 156 -34.01 18.35 20.81
N THR A 157 -33.09 19.28 20.85
CA THR A 157 -32.92 20.30 19.81
C THR A 157 -32.03 19.78 18.67
N GLU A 158 -32.07 20.42 17.50
CA GLU A 158 -31.15 20.11 16.40
C GLU A 158 -29.68 20.27 16.78
N ILE A 159 -29.35 21.20 17.68
CA ILE A 159 -27.99 21.41 18.16
C ILE A 159 -27.55 20.25 19.03
N GLU A 160 -28.39 19.75 19.95
CA GLU A 160 -28.09 18.59 20.78
C GLU A 160 -27.91 17.33 19.90
N LEU A 161 -28.80 17.10 18.94
CA LEU A 161 -28.65 16.02 17.96
C LEU A 161 -27.29 16.12 17.24
N SER A 162 -26.87 17.30 16.83
CA SER A 162 -25.60 17.49 16.12
C SER A 162 -24.38 17.12 16.98
N GLN A 163 -24.43 17.41 18.29
CA GLN A 163 -23.38 17.03 19.24
C GLN A 163 -23.37 15.53 19.52
N GLU A 164 -24.53 14.89 19.66
CA GLU A 164 -24.67 13.44 19.78
C GLU A 164 -24.10 12.72 18.57
N LEU A 165 -24.46 13.17 17.36
CA LEU A 165 -23.92 12.63 16.12
C LEU A 165 -22.39 12.78 16.07
N ALA A 166 -21.86 13.96 16.40
CA ALA A 166 -20.41 14.20 16.39
C ALA A 166 -19.66 13.27 17.35
N TYR A 167 -20.22 13.05 18.54
CA TYR A 167 -19.66 12.12 19.51
C TYR A 167 -19.72 10.66 19.02
N ALA A 168 -20.87 10.22 18.52
CA ALA A 168 -21.09 8.87 18.04
C ALA A 168 -20.20 8.54 16.81
N PHE A 169 -20.05 9.47 15.86
CA PHE A 169 -19.10 9.35 14.75
C PHE A 169 -17.66 9.15 15.24
N SER A 170 -17.25 9.96 16.23
CA SER A 170 -15.91 9.85 16.83
C SER A 170 -15.68 8.47 17.47
N LEU A 171 -16.66 7.93 18.21
CA LEU A 171 -16.59 6.57 18.79
C LEU A 171 -16.42 5.51 17.70
N GLN A 172 -17.06 5.68 16.55
CA GLN A 172 -16.97 4.76 15.42
C GLN A 172 -15.72 4.96 14.56
N GLY A 173 -14.82 5.89 14.92
CA GLY A 173 -13.58 6.14 14.17
C GLY A 173 -13.76 6.99 12.91
N LEU A 174 -14.72 7.89 12.95
CA LEU A 174 -15.02 8.88 11.92
C LEU A 174 -14.92 10.28 12.54
N ASN A 175 -14.25 11.20 11.86
CA ASN A 175 -14.20 12.59 12.29
C ASN A 175 -15.28 13.38 11.55
N LEU A 176 -16.31 13.79 12.28
CA LEU A 176 -17.36 14.66 11.76
C LEU A 176 -16.88 16.12 11.81
N TYR A 177 -17.07 16.86 10.71
CA TYR A 177 -16.61 18.25 10.60
C TYR A 177 -17.75 19.24 10.44
N GLN A 178 -18.80 18.90 9.71
CA GLN A 178 -19.93 19.81 9.47
C GLN A 178 -21.25 19.05 9.48
N ILE A 179 -22.29 19.68 10.04
CA ILE A 179 -23.69 19.25 9.92
C ILE A 179 -24.52 20.49 9.55
N TYR A 180 -25.31 20.34 8.51
CA TYR A 180 -26.32 21.32 8.12
C TYR A 180 -27.71 20.68 8.18
N SER A 181 -28.70 21.45 8.69
CA SER A 181 -30.13 21.19 8.47
C SER A 181 -30.54 21.96 7.23
N MET A 182 -31.19 21.30 6.31
CA MET A 182 -31.62 21.87 5.03
C MET A 182 -32.97 21.31 4.61
N VAL A 183 -33.57 21.93 3.62
CA VAL A 183 -34.76 21.40 2.93
C VAL A 183 -34.27 20.78 1.61
N ASP A 184 -34.69 19.55 1.34
CA ASP A 184 -34.32 18.87 0.09
C ASP A 184 -35.18 19.36 -1.09
N GLU A 185 -34.87 18.83 -2.29
CA GLU A 185 -35.57 19.17 -3.53
C GLU A 185 -37.08 18.83 -3.49
N GLU A 186 -37.48 17.94 -2.60
CA GLU A 186 -38.89 17.52 -2.40
C GLU A 186 -39.61 18.36 -1.35
N GLY A 187 -38.94 19.35 -0.77
CA GLY A 187 -39.48 20.21 0.28
C GLY A 187 -39.46 19.56 1.67
N CYS A 188 -38.77 18.46 1.86
CA CYS A 188 -38.65 17.75 3.11
C CYS A 188 -37.39 18.14 3.89
N ASN A 189 -37.45 18.10 5.21
CA ASN A 189 -36.28 18.34 6.05
C ASN A 189 -35.23 17.26 5.82
N ALA A 190 -33.99 17.67 5.64
CA ALA A 190 -32.84 16.79 5.40
C ALA A 190 -31.61 17.23 6.20
N LEU A 191 -30.75 16.29 6.52
CA LEU A 191 -29.43 16.56 7.09
C LEU A 191 -28.36 16.36 6.03
N TRP A 192 -27.40 17.28 5.99
CA TRP A 192 -26.17 17.14 5.24
C TRP A 192 -24.98 17.07 6.21
N ILE A 193 -24.18 16.02 6.11
CA ILE A 193 -23.11 15.70 7.05
C ILE A 193 -21.80 15.54 6.26
N LYS A 194 -20.72 16.17 6.72
CA LYS A 194 -19.38 15.97 6.18
C LYS A 194 -18.45 15.34 7.22
N CYS A 195 -17.85 14.20 6.86
CA CYS A 195 -16.93 13.49 7.74
C CYS A 195 -15.70 12.93 7.00
N VAL A 196 -14.70 12.58 7.78
CA VAL A 196 -13.44 11.94 7.32
C VAL A 196 -13.31 10.58 7.97
N ASN A 197 -13.06 9.58 7.16
CA ASN A 197 -12.76 8.23 7.60
C ASN A 197 -11.29 8.12 8.03
N ILE A 198 -11.04 7.89 9.31
CA ILE A 198 -9.68 7.78 9.85
C ILE A 198 -9.26 6.34 10.15
N ARG A 199 -10.15 5.35 10.00
CA ARG A 199 -9.93 4.00 10.49
C ARG A 199 -10.10 2.90 9.45
N TYR A 200 -11.18 2.91 8.70
CA TYR A 200 -11.58 1.78 7.86
C TYR A 200 -11.03 1.89 6.44
N ARG A 201 -10.55 0.75 5.88
CA ARG A 201 -10.03 0.67 4.51
C ARG A 201 -11.04 0.12 3.51
N VAL A 202 -12.05 -0.60 4.00
CA VAL A 202 -13.10 -1.20 3.20
C VAL A 202 -14.31 -0.28 3.20
N GLU A 203 -14.74 0.13 2.02
CA GLU A 203 -15.88 1.04 1.84
C GLU A 203 -17.16 0.50 2.46
N GLN A 204 -17.43 -0.79 2.27
CA GLN A 204 -18.61 -1.44 2.81
C GLN A 204 -18.67 -1.39 4.35
N GLU A 205 -17.52 -1.62 5.04
CA GLU A 205 -17.43 -1.51 6.50
C GLU A 205 -17.71 -0.07 6.96
N LEU A 206 -17.21 0.91 6.23
CA LEU A 206 -17.48 2.32 6.51
C LEU A 206 -18.96 2.64 6.41
N LYS A 207 -19.60 2.24 5.30
CA LYS A 207 -21.01 2.48 5.03
C LYS A 207 -21.93 1.81 6.07
N GLU A 208 -21.65 0.55 6.41
CA GLU A 208 -22.37 -0.20 7.43
C GLU A 208 -22.35 0.52 8.80
N ARG A 209 -21.19 1.04 9.20
CA ARG A 209 -21.06 1.78 10.46
C ARG A 209 -21.82 3.09 10.46
N ILE A 210 -21.78 3.83 9.36
CA ILE A 210 -22.57 5.06 9.20
C ILE A 210 -24.06 4.74 9.26
N ALA A 211 -24.50 3.72 8.52
CA ALA A 211 -25.91 3.32 8.50
C ALA A 211 -26.40 2.86 9.87
N SER A 212 -25.62 2.05 10.58
CA SER A 212 -25.93 1.58 11.93
C SER A 212 -26.08 2.76 12.91
N LEU A 213 -25.16 3.71 12.87
CA LEU A 213 -25.19 4.91 13.70
C LEU A 213 -26.42 5.79 13.40
N LEU A 214 -26.64 6.09 12.12
CA LEU A 214 -27.78 6.93 11.71
C LEU A 214 -29.11 6.26 12.01
N SER A 215 -29.24 4.95 11.84
CA SER A 215 -30.46 4.21 12.20
C SER A 215 -30.79 4.23 13.70
N ALA A 216 -29.77 4.48 14.54
CA ALA A 216 -29.96 4.59 15.99
C ALA A 216 -30.32 6.00 16.46
N LEU A 217 -29.77 7.03 15.81
CA LEU A 217 -29.84 8.42 16.29
C LEU A 217 -30.67 9.35 15.41
N ALA A 218 -30.96 8.99 14.15
CA ALA A 218 -31.66 9.88 13.23
C ALA A 218 -33.14 9.99 13.60
N PRO A 219 -33.66 11.20 13.94
CA PRO A 219 -35.04 11.39 14.26
C PRO A 219 -35.92 11.38 13.00
N SER A 220 -37.20 11.06 13.18
CA SER A 220 -38.20 10.99 12.09
C SER A 220 -38.51 12.35 11.43
N ASN A 221 -38.06 13.46 12.02
CA ASN A 221 -38.19 14.79 11.46
C ASN A 221 -37.46 14.99 10.14
N PHE A 222 -36.40 14.20 9.88
CA PHE A 222 -35.61 14.26 8.65
C PHE A 222 -35.99 13.11 7.72
N ALA A 223 -36.40 13.45 6.51
CA ALA A 223 -36.74 12.45 5.48
C ALA A 223 -35.49 11.78 4.91
N SER A 224 -34.40 12.54 4.75
CA SER A 224 -33.16 12.05 4.18
C SER A 224 -31.92 12.60 4.90
N ILE A 225 -30.81 11.80 4.85
CA ILE A 225 -29.52 12.18 5.41
C ILE A 225 -28.46 11.92 4.35
N THR A 226 -27.75 12.97 3.95
CA THR A 226 -26.63 12.90 3.03
C THR A 226 -25.33 12.93 3.84
N VAL A 227 -24.45 11.93 3.64
CA VAL A 227 -23.16 11.85 4.30
C VAL A 227 -22.05 11.91 3.25
N VAL A 228 -21.33 13.03 3.22
CA VAL A 228 -20.21 13.27 2.33
C VAL A 228 -18.92 12.83 3.01
N ILE A 229 -18.16 11.96 2.35
CA ILE A 229 -16.84 11.50 2.79
C ILE A 229 -15.78 12.39 2.15
N GLU A 230 -14.93 12.95 2.99
CA GLU A 230 -13.78 13.77 2.57
C GLU A 230 -12.48 13.04 2.85
N ALA A 231 -11.51 13.15 1.93
CA ALA A 231 -10.14 12.72 2.13
C ALA A 231 -9.17 13.75 1.55
N ASP A 232 -8.05 13.99 2.25
CA ASP A 232 -7.00 14.93 1.84
C ASP A 232 -7.52 16.33 1.42
N GLY A 233 -8.63 16.77 2.02
CA GLY A 233 -9.22 18.09 1.77
C GLY A 233 -10.14 18.16 0.55
N VAL A 234 -10.47 17.03 -0.08
CA VAL A 234 -11.46 16.97 -1.17
C VAL A 234 -12.59 16.00 -0.83
N PRO A 235 -13.85 16.32 -1.17
CA PRO A 235 -14.96 15.39 -1.05
C PRO A 235 -14.78 14.28 -2.08
N THR A 236 -14.85 13.02 -1.66
CA THR A 236 -14.57 11.87 -2.53
C THR A 236 -15.83 11.22 -3.06
N HIS A 237 -16.82 11.05 -2.24
CA HIS A 237 -18.13 10.46 -2.56
C HIS A 237 -19.14 10.79 -1.47
N GLU A 238 -20.41 10.43 -1.70
CA GLU A 238 -21.45 10.54 -0.70
C GLU A 238 -22.38 9.33 -0.68
N TYR A 239 -23.05 9.16 0.46
CA TYR A 239 -24.20 8.28 0.64
C TYR A 239 -25.44 9.11 0.98
N ARG A 240 -26.57 8.78 0.35
CA ARG A 240 -27.86 9.36 0.71
C ARG A 240 -28.75 8.28 1.28
N PHE A 241 -29.11 8.42 2.54
CA PHE A 241 -29.97 7.50 3.28
C PHE A 241 -31.34 8.12 3.49
N ARG A 242 -32.41 7.40 3.18
CA ARG A 242 -33.75 7.76 3.64
C ARG A 242 -33.93 7.19 5.05
N THR A 243 -34.44 8.01 5.97
CA THR A 243 -34.60 7.61 7.39
C THR A 243 -35.53 6.41 7.53
N ILE A 244 -36.55 6.31 6.69
CA ILE A 244 -37.44 5.14 6.68
C ILE A 244 -36.70 3.84 6.29
N ASP A 245 -35.76 3.89 5.33
CA ASP A 245 -35.03 2.72 4.89
C ASP A 245 -34.00 2.28 5.95
N LEU A 246 -33.37 3.22 6.65
CA LEU A 246 -32.51 2.95 7.80
C LEU A 246 -33.27 2.20 8.90
N SER A 247 -34.49 2.69 9.23
CA SER A 247 -35.34 2.06 10.24
C SER A 247 -35.77 0.64 9.84
N ARG A 248 -36.22 0.44 8.60
CA ARG A 248 -36.63 -0.86 8.07
C ARG A 248 -35.49 -1.86 8.01
N HIS A 249 -34.29 -1.41 7.58
CA HIS A 249 -33.10 -2.24 7.56
C HIS A 249 -32.74 -2.71 8.98
N ARG A 250 -32.74 -1.81 9.97
CA ARG A 250 -32.47 -2.15 11.35
C ARG A 250 -33.50 -3.12 11.95
N GLN A 251 -34.75 -3.02 11.56
CA GLN A 251 -35.82 -3.95 11.97
C GLN A 251 -35.78 -5.30 11.24
N GLY A 252 -34.83 -5.48 10.32
CA GLY A 252 -34.71 -6.71 9.51
C GLY A 252 -35.79 -6.83 8.42
N GLN A 253 -36.49 -5.75 8.08
CA GLN A 253 -37.53 -5.73 7.03
C GLN A 253 -36.94 -5.58 5.63
N ILE A 254 -35.68 -5.13 5.54
CA ILE A 254 -34.94 -4.98 4.29
C ILE A 254 -33.63 -5.75 4.44
N GLU A 255 -33.35 -6.64 3.49
CA GLU A 255 -32.10 -7.39 3.42
C GLU A 255 -30.93 -6.46 3.10
N GLU A 256 -29.71 -6.84 3.52
CA GLU A 256 -28.48 -6.08 3.31
C GLU A 256 -28.25 -5.72 1.85
N TYR A 257 -28.43 -6.67 0.92
CA TYR A 257 -28.27 -6.42 -0.52
C TYR A 257 -29.23 -5.34 -1.03
N THR A 258 -30.50 -5.38 -0.63
CA THR A 258 -31.52 -4.36 -0.99
C THR A 258 -31.14 -3.02 -0.40
N PHE A 259 -30.72 -2.96 0.85
CA PHE A 259 -30.28 -1.73 1.49
C PHE A 259 -29.07 -1.10 0.79
N GLN A 260 -28.10 -1.90 0.39
CA GLN A 260 -26.93 -1.45 -0.37
C GLN A 260 -27.35 -0.82 -1.71
N THR A 261 -28.36 -1.38 -2.38
CA THR A 261 -28.89 -0.86 -3.64
C THR A 261 -29.68 0.44 -3.46
N LEU A 262 -30.40 0.62 -2.34
CA LEU A 262 -31.17 1.82 -2.06
C LEU A 262 -30.30 3.04 -1.71
N SER A 263 -29.08 2.81 -1.19
CA SER A 263 -28.15 3.87 -0.81
C SER A 263 -26.78 3.70 -1.52
N PRO A 264 -26.73 3.80 -2.85
CA PRO A 264 -25.48 3.63 -3.59
C PRO A 264 -24.52 4.78 -3.33
N MET A 265 -23.22 4.53 -3.58
CA MET A 265 -22.21 5.58 -3.64
C MET A 265 -22.55 6.56 -4.78
N ARG A 266 -22.46 7.86 -4.50
CA ARG A 266 -22.79 8.95 -5.44
C ARG A 266 -21.69 9.99 -5.50
N GLU A 267 -21.74 10.83 -6.54
CA GLU A 267 -20.90 12.02 -6.62
C GLU A 267 -21.20 12.97 -5.46
N PRO A 268 -20.17 13.52 -4.81
CA PRO A 268 -20.39 14.35 -3.63
C PRO A 268 -21.06 15.67 -3.97
N THR A 269 -21.98 16.08 -3.10
CA THR A 269 -22.60 17.41 -3.16
C THR A 269 -21.77 18.42 -2.36
N GLU A 270 -21.83 19.67 -2.77
CA GLU A 270 -21.24 20.78 -2.00
C GLU A 270 -22.07 21.04 -0.74
N ALA A 271 -21.43 21.65 0.27
CA ALA A 271 -22.12 22.08 1.47
C ALA A 271 -23.23 23.08 1.11
N PRO A 272 -24.40 23.01 1.75
CA PRO A 272 -25.48 23.98 1.55
C PRO A 272 -24.96 25.42 1.74
N SER A 273 -25.48 26.35 0.94
CA SER A 273 -25.21 27.76 1.16
C SER A 273 -25.89 28.25 2.44
N ILE A 274 -25.52 29.41 2.93
CA ILE A 274 -26.13 30.04 4.13
C ILE A 274 -27.62 30.28 3.92
N TYR A 275 -28.09 30.38 2.67
CA TYR A 275 -29.46 30.58 2.31
C TYR A 275 -30.29 29.29 2.21
N ASP A 276 -29.60 28.15 1.95
CA ASP A 276 -30.23 26.85 1.70
C ASP A 276 -30.25 25.95 2.93
N GLY A 277 -29.48 26.28 3.98
CA GLY A 277 -29.42 25.47 5.18
C GLY A 277 -28.82 26.17 6.39
N SER A 278 -29.16 25.70 7.58
CA SER A 278 -28.60 26.16 8.85
C SER A 278 -27.44 25.27 9.29
N LEU A 279 -26.31 25.88 9.63
CA LEU A 279 -25.16 25.19 10.19
C LEU A 279 -25.42 24.82 11.65
N LEU A 280 -25.53 23.52 11.95
CA LEU A 280 -25.78 23.02 13.30
C LEU A 280 -24.47 22.68 14.04
N TYR A 281 -23.49 22.21 13.32
CA TYR A 281 -22.20 21.81 13.90
C TYR A 281 -21.05 22.13 12.96
N HIS A 282 -19.96 22.65 13.54
CA HIS A 282 -18.70 22.87 12.86
C HIS A 282 -17.52 22.54 13.78
N ARG A 283 -16.57 21.78 13.25
CA ARG A 283 -15.30 21.47 13.92
C ARG A 283 -14.14 21.75 12.98
N ASN A 284 -13.16 22.47 13.44
CA ASN A 284 -11.93 22.70 12.69
C ASN A 284 -11.14 21.40 12.54
N LYS A 285 -10.47 21.23 11.41
CA LYS A 285 -9.56 20.11 11.20
C LYS A 285 -8.33 20.24 12.10
N ALA A 286 -7.73 19.10 12.46
CA ALA A 286 -6.54 19.10 13.27
C ALA A 286 -5.42 19.88 12.57
N ILE A 287 -4.90 20.90 13.26
CA ILE A 287 -3.77 21.70 12.75
C ILE A 287 -2.54 20.81 12.65
N TRP A 288 -2.37 19.85 13.55
CA TRP A 288 -1.22 18.97 13.56
C TRP A 288 -1.56 17.57 14.09
N ASN A 289 -1.05 16.56 13.38
CA ASN A 289 -0.98 15.18 13.84
C ASN A 289 0.49 14.77 13.78
N PHE A 290 1.00 14.19 14.84
CA PHE A 290 2.39 13.75 14.87
C PHE A 290 2.48 12.28 14.44
N THR A 291 3.26 11.99 13.41
CA THR A 291 3.42 10.64 12.91
C THR A 291 4.85 10.14 13.10
N VAL A 292 4.96 8.85 13.45
CA VAL A 292 6.24 8.13 13.53
C VAL A 292 6.09 6.88 12.67
N LYS A 293 6.98 6.70 11.69
CA LYS A 293 6.96 5.55 10.78
C LYS A 293 8.34 4.93 10.66
N PRO A 294 8.47 3.60 10.54
CA PRO A 294 9.72 2.98 10.20
C PRO A 294 10.16 3.37 8.78
N ARG A 295 11.47 3.48 8.57
CA ARG A 295 12.08 3.75 7.28
C ARG A 295 13.06 2.65 6.93
N LEU A 296 12.94 2.11 5.72
CA LEU A 296 13.89 1.18 5.15
C LEU A 296 14.27 1.64 3.74
N LEU A 297 15.54 1.92 3.52
CA LEU A 297 16.12 2.10 2.19
C LEU A 297 16.98 0.89 1.86
N SER A 298 16.88 0.42 0.62
CA SER A 298 17.63 -0.73 0.14
C SER A 298 18.25 -0.43 -1.22
N PHE A 299 19.50 -0.80 -1.39
CA PHE A 299 20.22 -0.65 -2.65
C PHE A 299 20.92 -1.96 -2.97
N PHE A 300 20.77 -2.43 -4.21
CA PHE A 300 21.40 -3.64 -4.71
C PHE A 300 22.51 -3.31 -5.73
N GLY A 301 23.46 -4.23 -5.90
CA GLY A 301 24.52 -4.11 -6.91
C GLY A 301 25.58 -3.04 -6.60
N SER A 302 25.92 -2.83 -5.34
CA SER A 302 27.06 -1.98 -4.93
C SER A 302 28.40 -2.65 -5.26
N SER A 303 29.42 -1.87 -5.61
CA SER A 303 30.79 -2.35 -5.85
C SER A 303 31.45 -2.91 -4.59
N THR A 304 31.01 -2.53 -3.39
CA THR A 304 31.56 -2.96 -2.11
C THR A 304 30.67 -3.95 -1.37
N GLY A 305 29.67 -4.50 -2.02
CA GLY A 305 28.75 -5.48 -1.46
C GLY A 305 27.44 -5.50 -2.23
N LYS A 306 26.79 -6.66 -2.30
CA LYS A 306 25.59 -6.87 -3.10
C LYS A 306 24.38 -6.12 -2.58
N TYR A 307 24.29 -5.99 -1.26
CA TYR A 307 23.16 -5.36 -0.58
C TYR A 307 23.64 -4.30 0.41
N LYS A 308 23.08 -3.12 0.30
CA LYS A 308 23.28 -2.00 1.22
C LYS A 308 21.93 -1.50 1.70
N TYR A 309 21.86 -1.11 2.97
CA TYR A 309 20.62 -0.69 3.59
C TYR A 309 20.83 0.51 4.52
N SER A 310 19.74 1.23 4.77
CA SER A 310 19.61 2.19 5.85
C SER A 310 18.27 1.99 6.52
N THR A 311 18.31 1.76 7.83
CA THR A 311 17.09 1.68 8.66
C THR A 311 17.03 2.88 9.59
N GLY A 312 15.81 3.32 9.85
CA GLY A 312 15.59 4.47 10.71
C GLY A 312 14.11 4.75 10.96
N LEU A 313 13.84 5.95 11.37
CA LEU A 313 12.50 6.45 11.63
C LEU A 313 12.25 7.71 10.80
N VAL A 314 11.04 7.86 10.29
CA VAL A 314 10.52 9.12 9.75
C VAL A 314 9.56 9.68 10.78
N VAL A 315 9.78 10.92 11.18
CA VAL A 315 8.99 11.59 12.19
C VAL A 315 8.60 12.99 11.72
N GLY A 316 7.46 13.46 12.16
CA GLY A 316 7.07 14.84 11.94
C GLY A 316 5.56 15.05 11.93
N PRO A 317 5.14 16.34 12.00
CA PRO A 317 3.75 16.72 11.94
C PRO A 317 3.23 16.78 10.51
N ASP A 318 1.94 16.52 10.39
CA ASP A 318 1.12 16.87 9.25
C ASP A 318 -0.27 17.32 9.72
N GLY A 319 -0.98 18.10 8.92
CA GLY A 319 -2.27 18.63 9.30
C GLY A 319 -2.84 19.61 8.31
N TYR A 320 -3.79 20.43 8.77
CA TYR A 320 -4.47 21.40 7.93
C TYR A 320 -4.34 22.82 8.49
N LEU A 321 -3.97 23.74 7.62
CA LEU A 321 -4.03 25.18 7.85
C LEU A 321 -5.34 25.70 7.28
N PHE A 322 -6.07 26.49 8.08
CA PHE A 322 -7.35 27.09 7.68
C PHE A 322 -8.39 26.07 7.14
N ASP A 323 -8.36 24.83 7.69
CA ASP A 323 -9.23 23.70 7.30
C ASP A 323 -9.11 23.21 5.85
N GLN A 324 -8.33 23.87 5.02
CA GLN A 324 -8.30 23.64 3.57
C GLN A 324 -6.92 23.27 3.04
N ILE A 325 -5.85 23.82 3.61
CA ILE A 325 -4.50 23.64 3.10
C ILE A 325 -3.80 22.55 3.92
N TYR A 326 -3.63 21.40 3.32
CA TYR A 326 -2.83 20.34 3.91
C TYR A 326 -1.35 20.72 3.92
N TYR A 327 -0.66 20.49 5.02
CA TYR A 327 0.79 20.60 5.08
C TYR A 327 1.41 19.32 5.62
N LYS A 328 2.66 19.08 5.26
CA LYS A 328 3.45 17.96 5.74
C LYS A 328 4.88 18.38 5.97
N LEU A 329 5.38 18.12 7.18
CA LEU A 329 6.77 18.35 7.55
C LEU A 329 7.32 17.07 8.16
N GLN A 330 8.24 16.41 7.49
CA GLN A 330 8.81 15.14 7.94
C GLN A 330 10.33 15.14 7.83
N GLY A 331 10.98 14.75 8.93
CA GLY A 331 12.38 14.41 8.96
C GLY A 331 12.59 12.92 9.17
N SER A 332 13.74 12.42 8.79
CA SER A 332 14.15 11.05 9.11
C SER A 332 15.42 11.05 9.95
N TYR A 333 15.49 10.08 10.85
CA TYR A 333 16.68 9.78 11.61
C TYR A 333 17.17 8.37 11.26
N GLN A 334 18.45 8.27 10.90
CA GLN A 334 19.10 7.03 10.51
C GLN A 334 19.67 6.33 11.76
N VAL A 335 19.14 5.15 12.07
CA VAL A 335 19.58 4.34 13.23
C VAL A 335 20.77 3.48 12.85
N LYS A 336 20.69 2.77 11.70
CA LYS A 336 21.76 1.90 11.22
C LYS A 336 21.83 1.95 9.69
N SER A 337 23.04 2.05 9.16
CA SER A 337 23.25 2.15 7.72
C SER A 337 24.54 1.51 7.29
N SER A 338 24.52 0.86 6.14
CA SER A 338 25.70 0.45 5.39
C SER A 338 25.89 1.30 4.11
N ILE A 339 25.07 2.34 3.91
CA ILE A 339 25.08 3.18 2.70
C ILE A 339 26.35 4.01 2.60
N ALA A 340 26.93 4.47 3.71
CA ALA A 340 28.19 5.21 3.72
C ALA A 340 29.34 4.44 3.03
N HIS A 341 29.26 3.10 3.03
CA HIS A 341 30.27 2.21 2.42
C HIS A 341 29.90 1.80 0.98
N ILE A 342 28.96 2.47 0.34
CA ILE A 342 28.71 2.26 -1.09
C ILE A 342 29.88 2.85 -1.87
N GLY A 343 30.61 1.99 -2.60
CA GLY A 343 31.66 2.44 -3.50
C GLY A 343 31.14 3.35 -4.61
N ASN A 344 32.04 4.11 -5.20
CA ASN A 344 31.68 5.07 -6.25
C ASN A 344 31.24 4.35 -7.54
N ARG A 345 29.93 4.24 -7.75
CA ARG A 345 29.33 3.64 -8.95
C ARG A 345 29.68 4.38 -10.22
N ASP A 346 29.95 5.67 -10.11
CA ASP A 346 30.28 6.54 -11.25
C ASP A 346 31.62 6.15 -11.89
N LEU A 347 32.49 5.44 -11.17
CA LEU A 347 33.75 4.93 -11.72
C LEU A 347 33.56 3.74 -12.67
N ILE A 348 32.50 2.95 -12.49
CA ILE A 348 32.29 1.71 -13.25
C ILE A 348 31.46 1.97 -14.50
N ASN A 349 30.31 2.61 -14.36
CA ASN A 349 29.39 2.86 -15.47
C ASN A 349 28.50 4.09 -15.18
N PRO A 350 29.02 5.31 -15.31
CA PRO A 350 28.29 6.52 -15.03
C PRO A 350 27.19 6.75 -16.08
N SER A 351 26.01 7.15 -15.62
CA SER A 351 24.93 7.60 -16.52
C SER A 351 25.34 8.87 -17.26
N GLN A 352 25.24 8.85 -18.58
CA GLN A 352 25.55 10.01 -19.43
C GLN A 352 24.37 11.01 -19.54
N LEU A 353 23.25 10.69 -18.91
CA LEU A 353 22.10 11.59 -18.76
C LEU A 353 22.36 12.64 -17.66
N LEU A 354 21.42 13.57 -17.50
CA LEU A 354 21.37 14.42 -16.31
C LEU A 354 21.17 13.54 -15.08
N ASN A 355 22.03 13.65 -14.08
CA ASN A 355 21.98 12.81 -12.88
C ASN A 355 20.83 13.20 -11.94
N VAL A 356 19.62 12.92 -12.38
CA VAL A 356 18.38 13.27 -11.64
C VAL A 356 18.09 12.29 -10.50
N ARG A 357 18.51 11.02 -10.61
CA ARG A 357 18.30 9.97 -9.60
C ARG A 357 19.56 9.21 -9.20
N SER A 358 20.53 9.08 -10.09
CA SER A 358 21.77 8.31 -9.83
C SER A 358 22.58 8.83 -8.64
N ASP A 359 22.42 10.08 -8.26
CA ASP A 359 23.06 10.72 -7.11
C ASP A 359 22.23 10.74 -5.82
N THR A 360 21.05 10.13 -5.80
CA THR A 360 20.12 10.12 -4.64
C THR A 360 20.78 9.60 -3.37
N ILE A 361 21.73 8.67 -3.49
CA ILE A 361 22.48 8.14 -2.36
C ILE A 361 23.20 9.23 -1.57
N SER A 362 23.68 10.30 -2.23
CA SER A 362 24.41 11.39 -1.59
C SER A 362 23.61 12.13 -0.51
N TYR A 363 22.27 12.08 -0.54
CA TYR A 363 21.42 12.65 0.50
C TYR A 363 21.44 11.83 1.80
N TYR A 364 21.93 10.59 1.77
CA TYR A 364 21.86 9.63 2.88
C TYR A 364 23.21 9.11 3.36
N GLN A 365 24.31 9.45 2.67
CA GLN A 365 25.64 8.92 2.99
C GLN A 365 26.24 9.57 4.26
N THR A 366 26.03 10.87 4.45
CA THR A 366 26.75 11.67 5.44
C THR A 366 25.86 12.19 6.56
N ASN A 367 24.55 12.13 6.42
CA ASN A 367 23.60 12.71 7.37
C ASN A 367 22.85 11.63 8.15
N SER A 368 23.00 11.64 9.48
CA SER A 368 22.14 10.83 10.34
C SER A 368 20.71 11.38 10.37
N PHE A 369 20.54 12.69 10.16
CA PHE A 369 19.26 13.37 10.08
C PHE A 369 19.05 13.96 8.68
N SER A 370 17.88 13.74 8.08
CA SER A 370 17.53 14.24 6.76
C SER A 370 16.11 14.80 6.74
N LEU A 371 15.91 15.94 6.07
CA LEU A 371 14.57 16.47 5.79
C LEU A 371 13.96 15.68 4.62
N GLU A 372 12.95 14.87 4.88
CA GLU A 372 12.29 14.04 3.89
C GLU A 372 11.29 14.85 3.05
N GLN A 373 10.39 15.55 3.72
CA GLN A 373 9.31 16.32 3.06
C GLN A 373 9.02 17.60 3.85
N ALA A 374 8.74 18.69 3.15
CA ALA A 374 8.22 19.93 3.73
C ALA A 374 7.42 20.66 2.64
N TYR A 375 6.12 20.37 2.53
CA TYR A 375 5.29 20.96 1.48
C TYR A 375 3.89 21.28 1.97
N ILE A 376 3.20 22.14 1.23
CA ILE A 376 1.77 22.43 1.36
C ILE A 376 1.05 21.99 0.10
N GLN A 377 -0.22 21.64 0.25
CA GLN A 377 -1.07 21.16 -0.84
C GLN A 377 -2.52 21.58 -0.61
N LYS A 378 -3.22 21.97 -1.68
CA LYS A 378 -4.67 22.17 -1.66
C LYS A 378 -5.32 21.38 -2.78
N GLY A 379 -6.34 20.60 -2.44
CA GLY A 379 -7.24 19.94 -3.37
C GLY A 379 -8.47 20.80 -3.65
N PHE A 380 -9.07 20.60 -4.83
CA PHE A 380 -10.28 21.28 -5.29
C PHE A 380 -11.20 20.25 -5.93
N TYR A 381 -12.46 20.30 -5.57
CA TYR A 381 -13.55 19.65 -6.29
C TYR A 381 -14.11 20.66 -7.29
N LEU A 382 -14.04 20.37 -8.58
CA LEU A 382 -14.44 21.32 -9.63
C LEU A 382 -15.82 21.04 -10.19
N SER A 383 -16.14 19.76 -10.37
CA SER A 383 -17.43 19.30 -10.85
C SER A 383 -17.54 17.79 -10.64
N LYS A 384 -18.68 17.19 -10.97
CA LYS A 384 -18.92 15.75 -10.84
C LYS A 384 -17.76 14.93 -11.43
N GLY A 385 -17.09 14.18 -10.59
CA GLY A 385 -15.93 13.35 -10.94
C GLY A 385 -14.66 14.10 -11.31
N THR A 386 -14.61 15.44 -11.23
CA THR A 386 -13.46 16.25 -11.67
C THR A 386 -12.81 16.97 -10.51
N TYR A 387 -11.50 16.77 -10.37
CA TYR A 387 -10.71 17.29 -9.26
C TYR A 387 -9.44 17.95 -9.76
N ALA A 388 -8.93 18.90 -8.98
CA ALA A 388 -7.64 19.53 -9.19
C ALA A 388 -6.84 19.58 -7.90
N ARG A 389 -5.53 19.70 -8.02
CA ARG A 389 -4.59 19.83 -6.91
C ARG A 389 -3.46 20.79 -7.26
N LEU A 390 -3.08 21.60 -6.28
CA LEU A 390 -1.87 22.42 -6.33
C LEU A 390 -1.02 22.10 -5.10
N ALA A 391 0.28 21.91 -5.30
CA ALA A 391 1.23 21.65 -4.22
C ALA A 391 2.52 22.45 -4.43
N CYS A 392 3.16 22.89 -3.33
CA CYS A 392 4.47 23.51 -3.39
C CYS A 392 5.30 23.23 -2.14
N GLY A 393 6.63 23.19 -2.29
CA GLY A 393 7.58 22.92 -1.21
C GLY A 393 8.60 21.84 -1.55
N TYR A 394 9.17 21.23 -0.51
CA TYR A 394 10.09 20.09 -0.64
C TYR A 394 9.29 18.79 -0.66
N PHE A 395 9.16 18.18 -1.84
CA PHE A 395 8.37 16.97 -2.02
C PHE A 395 9.10 15.70 -1.59
N GLU A 396 10.43 15.73 -1.66
CA GLU A 396 11.32 14.60 -1.35
C GLU A 396 12.73 15.11 -1.00
N PRO A 397 13.65 14.24 -0.54
CA PRO A 397 15.02 14.65 -0.22
C PRO A 397 15.76 15.31 -1.38
N ALA A 398 15.47 14.93 -2.64
CA ALA A 398 16.18 15.41 -3.81
C ALA A 398 15.54 16.61 -4.49
N TYR A 399 14.23 16.78 -4.37
CA TYR A 399 13.49 17.79 -5.14
C TYR A 399 12.46 18.56 -4.34
N GLY A 400 12.31 19.83 -4.69
CA GLY A 400 11.19 20.68 -4.31
C GLY A 400 10.81 21.61 -5.45
N GLY A 401 9.60 22.18 -5.39
CA GLY A 401 9.09 23.04 -6.43
C GLY A 401 7.59 23.25 -6.35
N ILE A 402 6.95 23.33 -7.51
CA ILE A 402 5.50 23.50 -7.66
C ILE A 402 4.98 22.36 -8.53
N ALA A 403 3.85 21.80 -8.15
CA ALA A 403 3.18 20.73 -8.88
C ALA A 403 1.68 20.96 -8.95
N THR A 404 1.07 20.58 -10.06
CA THR A 404 -0.37 20.61 -10.27
C THR A 404 -0.84 19.30 -10.88
N GLU A 405 -2.08 18.92 -10.57
CA GLU A 405 -2.73 17.73 -11.11
C GLU A 405 -4.21 18.04 -11.36
N PHE A 406 -4.73 17.55 -12.48
CA PHE A 406 -6.16 17.48 -12.79
C PHE A 406 -6.51 16.04 -13.05
N ILE A 407 -7.65 15.59 -12.54
CA ILE A 407 -8.15 14.24 -12.77
C ILE A 407 -9.67 14.26 -12.96
N HIS A 408 -10.12 13.48 -13.92
CA HIS A 408 -11.52 13.12 -14.08
C HIS A 408 -11.70 11.63 -13.74
N TYR A 409 -12.40 11.38 -12.63
CA TYR A 409 -12.66 10.04 -12.10
C TYR A 409 -14.07 10.00 -11.50
N PRO A 410 -15.11 9.81 -12.33
CA PRO A 410 -16.50 9.70 -11.87
C PRO A 410 -16.73 8.47 -11.00
N ILE A 411 -17.74 8.54 -10.14
CA ILE A 411 -18.20 7.39 -9.36
C ILE A 411 -18.67 6.28 -10.30
N ASN A 412 -18.40 5.02 -9.92
CA ASN A 412 -18.68 3.81 -10.69
C ASN A 412 -17.96 3.70 -12.05
N SER A 413 -17.04 4.62 -12.36
CA SER A 413 -16.20 4.49 -13.54
C SER A 413 -15.01 3.58 -13.26
N LYS A 414 -14.75 2.63 -14.16
CA LYS A 414 -13.52 1.82 -14.16
C LYS A 414 -12.33 2.57 -14.73
N TRP A 415 -12.55 3.73 -15.32
CA TRP A 415 -11.52 4.54 -15.96
C TRP A 415 -11.36 5.87 -15.24
N ALA A 416 -10.11 6.30 -15.11
CA ALA A 416 -9.81 7.68 -14.78
C ALA A 416 -8.76 8.23 -15.76
N ILE A 417 -8.84 9.52 -16.03
CA ILE A 417 -7.88 10.24 -16.85
C ILE A 417 -7.38 11.46 -16.10
N GLY A 418 -6.08 11.67 -16.06
CA GLY A 418 -5.49 12.81 -15.37
C GLY A 418 -4.30 13.41 -16.10
N ILE A 419 -4.04 14.67 -15.82
CA ILE A 419 -2.86 15.39 -16.29
C ILE A 419 -2.10 15.89 -15.05
N GLU A 420 -0.82 15.62 -14.99
CA GLU A 420 0.08 16.09 -13.95
C GLU A 420 1.21 16.89 -14.56
N ALA A 421 1.58 18.02 -13.94
CA ALA A 421 2.74 18.81 -14.32
C ALA A 421 3.48 19.32 -13.08
N ALA A 422 4.82 19.34 -13.15
CA ALA A 422 5.63 19.91 -12.08
C ALA A 422 6.89 20.61 -12.62
N GLY A 423 7.19 21.75 -11.98
CA GLY A 423 8.48 22.44 -12.10
C GLY A 423 9.25 22.25 -10.80
N VAL A 424 10.41 21.61 -10.86
CA VAL A 424 11.19 21.27 -9.67
C VAL A 424 12.64 21.71 -9.76
N LEU A 425 13.20 22.08 -8.62
CA LEU A 425 14.60 22.39 -8.44
C LEU A 425 15.26 21.30 -7.60
N LYS A 426 16.51 21.00 -7.90
CA LYS A 426 17.30 20.06 -7.14
C LYS A 426 17.72 20.68 -5.81
N ARG A 427 17.54 19.94 -4.72
CA ARG A 427 17.98 20.36 -3.39
C ARG A 427 19.49 20.18 -3.23
N LYS A 428 20.09 20.94 -2.32
CA LYS A 428 21.46 20.69 -1.87
C LYS A 428 21.52 19.38 -1.10
N TYR A 429 22.63 18.66 -1.18
CA TYR A 429 22.84 17.42 -0.44
C TYR A 429 22.84 17.65 1.09
N HIS A 430 23.28 18.84 1.51
CA HIS A 430 23.35 19.22 2.92
C HIS A 430 22.59 20.53 3.15
N GLY A 431 21.89 20.59 4.28
CA GLY A 431 21.15 21.79 4.69
C GLY A 431 19.86 22.01 3.91
N ILE A 432 19.34 23.22 4.04
CA ILE A 432 18.13 23.73 3.39
C ILE A 432 18.55 24.55 2.16
N GLY A 433 17.82 24.42 1.06
CA GLY A 433 17.99 25.22 -0.13
C GLY A 433 18.12 24.39 -1.40
N PHE A 434 18.18 25.11 -2.52
CA PHE A 434 18.27 24.53 -3.84
C PHE A 434 19.65 24.75 -4.46
N THR A 435 20.00 23.87 -5.41
CA THR A 435 21.11 24.09 -6.34
C THR A 435 20.57 24.34 -7.73
N GLY A 436 21.02 25.40 -8.39
CA GLY A 436 20.67 25.68 -9.79
C GLY A 436 21.43 24.82 -10.79
N LYS A 437 22.20 23.85 -10.34
CA LYS A 437 23.05 23.01 -11.18
C LYS A 437 22.83 21.53 -10.88
N ILE A 438 22.98 20.69 -11.92
CA ILE A 438 22.93 19.25 -11.80
C ILE A 438 24.19 18.64 -12.42
N ARG A 439 24.63 17.53 -11.89
CA ARG A 439 25.76 16.76 -12.41
C ARG A 439 25.34 16.03 -13.70
N LYS A 440 26.25 16.04 -14.67
CA LYS A 440 26.17 15.26 -15.91
C LYS A 440 27.56 14.74 -16.22
N PHE A 441 27.68 13.47 -16.59
CA PHE A 441 28.95 12.90 -17.01
C PHE A 441 29.19 13.07 -18.51
N SER A 442 30.47 13.25 -18.86
CA SER A 442 31.01 13.10 -20.20
C SER A 442 32.10 12.05 -20.12
N GLY A 443 31.80 10.80 -20.50
CA GLY A 443 32.59 9.65 -20.11
C GLY A 443 32.58 9.50 -18.58
N HIS A 444 33.75 9.56 -17.94
CA HIS A 444 33.90 9.49 -16.48
C HIS A 444 34.10 10.86 -15.81
N THR A 445 34.14 11.93 -16.58
CA THR A 445 34.38 13.28 -16.05
C THR A 445 33.05 13.96 -15.70
N PRO A 446 32.80 14.35 -14.43
CA PRO A 446 31.59 15.04 -14.04
C PRO A 446 31.65 16.50 -14.46
N LYS A 447 30.56 17.00 -15.04
CA LYS A 447 30.31 18.42 -15.33
C LYS A 447 29.04 18.86 -14.63
N TYR A 448 28.96 20.13 -14.23
CA TYR A 448 27.76 20.69 -13.60
C TYR A 448 27.12 21.66 -14.58
N VAL A 449 25.86 21.39 -14.94
CA VAL A 449 25.08 22.19 -15.88
C VAL A 449 23.89 22.82 -15.17
N HIS A 450 23.43 23.97 -15.67
CA HIS A 450 22.22 24.62 -15.16
C HIS A 450 21.02 23.69 -15.33
N PHE A 451 20.20 23.59 -14.27
CA PHE A 451 19.08 22.68 -14.25
C PHE A 451 17.84 23.27 -13.56
N ILE A 452 16.75 23.27 -14.32
CA ILE A 452 15.39 23.35 -13.82
C ILE A 452 14.68 22.13 -14.37
N GLY A 453 14.13 21.31 -13.48
CA GLY A 453 13.41 20.09 -13.84
C GLY A 453 11.97 20.40 -14.22
N TYR A 454 11.54 19.91 -15.37
CA TYR A 454 10.14 19.94 -15.79
C TYR A 454 9.70 18.52 -16.08
N GLN A 455 8.60 18.11 -15.47
CA GLN A 455 7.92 16.86 -15.81
C GLN A 455 6.45 17.14 -16.06
N TYR A 456 5.87 16.39 -16.97
CA TYR A 456 4.43 16.39 -17.21
C TYR A 456 3.99 15.05 -17.77
N PHE A 457 2.82 14.59 -17.33
CA PHE A 457 2.28 13.27 -17.68
C PHE A 457 0.79 13.37 -17.97
N LEU A 458 0.37 12.68 -19.02
CA LEU A 458 -0.99 12.20 -19.19
C LEU A 458 -1.07 10.83 -18.52
N ASN A 459 -1.93 10.70 -17.52
CA ASN A 459 -2.13 9.48 -16.76
C ASN A 459 -3.48 8.86 -17.15
N LEU A 460 -3.46 7.60 -17.54
CA LEU A 460 -4.64 6.79 -17.79
C LEU A 460 -4.68 5.68 -16.74
N TYR A 461 -5.82 5.51 -16.11
CA TYR A 461 -6.03 4.49 -15.09
C TYR A 461 -7.19 3.58 -15.50
N TYR A 462 -7.06 2.31 -15.19
CA TYR A 462 -8.10 1.32 -15.43
C TYR A 462 -8.16 0.32 -14.28
N ASP A 463 -9.32 0.23 -13.62
CA ASP A 463 -9.60 -0.73 -12.57
C ASP A 463 -10.26 -1.99 -13.15
N PHE A 464 -9.54 -3.10 -13.08
CA PHE A 464 -10.06 -4.42 -13.43
C PHE A 464 -10.56 -5.13 -12.16
N THR A 465 -11.73 -4.71 -11.71
CA THR A 465 -12.38 -5.15 -10.45
C THR A 465 -12.40 -6.67 -10.24
N PRO A 466 -12.71 -7.55 -11.25
CA PRO A 466 -12.81 -8.99 -11.02
C PRO A 466 -11.52 -9.65 -10.50
N LEU A 467 -10.36 -9.06 -10.77
CA LEU A 467 -9.07 -9.56 -10.29
C LEU A 467 -8.41 -8.63 -9.26
N HIS A 468 -9.08 -7.55 -8.86
CA HIS A 468 -8.53 -6.48 -8.03
C HIS A 468 -7.19 -5.95 -8.56
N ILE A 469 -7.14 -5.72 -9.87
CA ILE A 469 -5.97 -5.21 -10.57
C ILE A 469 -6.24 -3.79 -11.05
N ASP A 470 -5.34 -2.89 -10.73
CA ASP A 470 -5.31 -1.52 -11.21
C ASP A 470 -4.14 -1.34 -12.19
N CYS A 471 -4.43 -0.79 -13.35
CA CYS A 471 -3.47 -0.50 -14.41
C CYS A 471 -3.31 1.01 -14.55
N LYS A 472 -2.07 1.49 -14.56
CA LYS A 472 -1.73 2.89 -14.81
C LYS A 472 -0.78 2.99 -15.99
N VAL A 473 -1.07 3.90 -16.92
CA VAL A 473 -0.18 4.29 -18.00
C VAL A 473 0.09 5.79 -17.89
N SER A 474 1.35 6.16 -17.72
CA SER A 474 1.80 7.57 -17.65
C SER A 474 2.62 7.90 -18.89
N ILE A 475 2.12 8.77 -19.76
CA ILE A 475 2.78 9.18 -21.00
C ILE A 475 3.24 10.62 -20.85
N GLY A 476 4.53 10.92 -21.09
CA GLY A 476 4.98 12.29 -20.95
C GLY A 476 6.49 12.49 -20.96
N LYS A 477 6.92 13.53 -20.27
CA LYS A 477 8.31 13.94 -20.13
C LYS A 477 8.80 13.73 -18.71
N PHE A 478 9.92 13.05 -18.60
CA PHE A 478 10.61 12.75 -17.35
C PHE A 478 11.70 13.81 -17.04
N LEU A 479 12.23 13.76 -15.81
CA LEU A 479 13.20 14.76 -15.30
C LEU A 479 14.51 14.83 -16.08
N ALA A 480 15.03 13.70 -16.58
CA ALA A 480 16.26 13.67 -17.37
C ALA A 480 16.06 14.23 -18.80
N ARG A 481 14.91 14.85 -19.07
CA ARG A 481 14.44 15.40 -20.35
C ARG A 481 14.06 14.35 -21.38
N ASP A 482 14.01 13.09 -21.00
CA ASP A 482 13.54 12.00 -21.82
C ASP A 482 12.00 11.98 -21.88
N LYS A 483 11.46 11.47 -23.00
CA LYS A 483 10.02 11.32 -23.23
C LYS A 483 9.69 9.86 -23.39
N GLY A 484 8.52 9.45 -22.94
CA GLY A 484 8.11 8.06 -23.05
C GLY A 484 6.87 7.71 -22.28
N ALA A 485 6.72 6.41 -21.99
CA ALA A 485 5.59 5.85 -21.25
C ALA A 485 6.07 4.96 -20.10
N ARG A 486 5.39 5.06 -18.96
CA ARG A 486 5.53 4.16 -17.83
C ARG A 486 4.24 3.38 -17.67
N PHE A 487 4.37 2.07 -17.61
CA PHE A 487 3.29 1.12 -17.37
C PHE A 487 3.43 0.61 -15.94
N GLU A 488 2.35 0.65 -15.18
CA GLU A 488 2.29 0.13 -13.81
C GLU A 488 1.06 -0.73 -13.67
N VAL A 489 1.23 -1.90 -13.06
CA VAL A 489 0.15 -2.83 -12.73
C VAL A 489 0.21 -3.10 -11.25
N SER A 490 -0.88 -2.89 -10.57
CA SER A 490 -1.02 -3.07 -9.12
C SER A 490 -2.10 -4.08 -8.82
N ARG A 491 -1.85 -5.00 -7.90
CA ARG A 491 -2.85 -5.91 -7.37
C ARG A 491 -3.14 -5.58 -5.92
N TYR A 492 -4.41 -5.50 -5.61
CA TYR A 492 -4.93 -5.30 -4.26
C TYR A 492 -5.34 -6.62 -3.65
N PHE A 493 -5.06 -6.80 -2.37
CA PHE A 493 -5.44 -7.99 -1.61
C PHE A 493 -6.45 -7.62 -0.51
N PRO A 494 -7.33 -8.53 -0.08
CA PRO A 494 -8.29 -8.27 1.01
C PRO A 494 -7.64 -7.81 2.31
N SER A 495 -6.36 -8.17 2.53
CA SER A 495 -5.54 -7.65 3.62
C SER A 495 -5.25 -6.14 3.52
N GLY A 496 -5.56 -5.51 2.37
CA GLY A 496 -5.17 -4.13 2.02
C GLY A 496 -3.72 -3.99 1.58
N VAL A 497 -2.98 -5.10 1.47
CA VAL A 497 -1.66 -5.09 0.83
C VAL A 497 -1.84 -4.83 -0.65
N ARG A 498 -1.03 -3.93 -1.19
CA ARG A 498 -0.94 -3.68 -2.63
C ARG A 498 0.46 -4.06 -3.12
N PHE A 499 0.52 -4.83 -4.17
CA PHE A 499 1.75 -5.16 -4.90
C PHE A 499 1.71 -4.53 -6.28
N SER A 500 2.71 -3.74 -6.61
CA SER A 500 2.82 -3.04 -7.90
C SER A 500 4.10 -3.43 -8.60
N ILE A 501 4.04 -3.55 -9.92
CA ILE A 501 5.19 -3.69 -10.81
C ILE A 501 5.13 -2.58 -11.85
N TRP A 502 6.29 -2.06 -12.25
CA TRP A 502 6.35 -1.07 -13.33
C TRP A 502 7.46 -1.35 -14.32
N TYR A 503 7.24 -0.82 -15.52
CA TYR A 503 8.20 -0.82 -16.60
C TYR A 503 8.10 0.47 -17.39
N THR A 504 9.25 1.13 -17.65
CA THR A 504 9.30 2.44 -18.29
C THR A 504 10.08 2.37 -19.60
N LEU A 505 9.47 2.86 -20.67
CA LEU A 505 10.05 3.00 -22.00
C LEU A 505 10.24 4.49 -22.30
N THR A 506 11.48 4.93 -22.54
CA THR A 506 11.75 6.34 -22.87
C THR A 506 12.69 6.49 -24.05
N SER A 507 12.80 7.72 -24.55
CA SER A 507 13.75 8.09 -25.60
C SER A 507 15.22 8.12 -25.12
N ALA A 508 15.48 7.99 -23.81
CA ALA A 508 16.82 8.05 -23.26
C ALA A 508 17.75 6.95 -23.79
N HIS A 509 18.99 7.31 -24.08
CA HIS A 509 20.08 6.38 -24.42
C HIS A 509 21.00 6.23 -23.22
N ASP A 510 20.61 5.39 -22.27
CA ASP A 510 21.41 5.00 -21.12
C ASP A 510 21.83 3.54 -21.31
N ILE A 511 23.15 3.29 -21.44
CA ILE A 511 23.68 1.95 -21.73
C ILE A 511 24.25 1.34 -20.47
N VAL A 512 23.78 0.14 -20.15
CA VAL A 512 24.29 -0.68 -19.03
C VAL A 512 24.60 -2.06 -19.57
N ASN A 513 25.84 -2.49 -19.39
CA ASN A 513 26.33 -3.79 -19.88
C ASN A 513 26.01 -4.04 -21.37
N GLY A 514 26.24 -3.01 -22.21
CA GLY A 514 26.02 -3.10 -23.66
C GLY A 514 24.56 -3.02 -24.11
N SER A 515 23.59 -2.99 -23.18
CA SER A 515 22.18 -2.90 -23.49
C SER A 515 21.56 -1.59 -23.03
N ARG A 516 20.52 -1.13 -23.74
CA ARG A 516 19.77 0.07 -23.35
C ARG A 516 19.01 -0.21 -22.06
N TYR A 517 19.30 0.61 -21.03
CA TYR A 517 18.61 0.51 -19.74
C TYR A 517 17.16 1.00 -19.86
N ARG A 518 16.26 0.29 -19.24
CA ARG A 518 14.85 0.62 -19.09
C ARG A 518 14.48 0.52 -17.62
N ASP A 519 13.92 1.58 -17.06
CA ASP A 519 13.54 1.61 -15.65
C ASP A 519 12.43 0.60 -15.38
N LYS A 520 12.60 -0.17 -14.32
CA LYS A 520 11.67 -1.21 -13.88
C LYS A 520 11.85 -1.47 -12.40
N GLY A 521 10.79 -1.95 -11.77
CA GLY A 521 10.83 -2.27 -10.36
C GLY A 521 9.50 -2.80 -9.86
N PHE A 522 9.42 -2.92 -8.55
CA PHE A 522 8.21 -3.30 -7.84
C PHE A 522 8.07 -2.50 -6.54
N ALA A 523 6.84 -2.42 -6.05
CA ALA A 523 6.53 -1.81 -4.78
C ALA A 523 5.52 -2.65 -4.00
N PHE A 524 5.66 -2.58 -2.67
CA PHE A 524 4.67 -3.06 -1.72
C PHE A 524 4.13 -1.88 -0.92
N VAL A 525 2.82 -1.81 -0.79
CA VAL A 525 2.14 -0.97 0.19
C VAL A 525 1.55 -1.90 1.23
N ILE A 526 1.98 -1.77 2.48
CA ILE A 526 1.63 -2.68 3.55
C ILE A 526 0.88 -1.88 4.62
N PRO A 527 -0.40 -2.18 4.86
CA PRO A 527 -1.14 -1.58 5.97
C PRO A 527 -0.55 -2.01 7.32
N LEU A 528 -0.32 -1.05 8.21
CA LEU A 528 0.24 -1.37 9.52
C LEU A 528 -0.77 -2.11 10.42
N ASP A 529 -2.04 -2.00 10.15
CA ASP A 529 -3.08 -2.70 10.91
C ASP A 529 -3.10 -4.22 10.72
N ILE A 530 -2.37 -4.76 9.73
CA ILE A 530 -2.12 -6.21 9.63
C ILE A 530 -1.53 -6.74 10.95
N PHE A 531 -0.70 -5.93 11.62
CA PHE A 531 -0.04 -6.26 12.89
C PHE A 531 -0.78 -5.74 14.12
N LEU A 532 -1.99 -5.19 13.96
CA LEU A 532 -2.76 -4.58 15.04
C LEU A 532 -4.10 -5.29 15.24
N LYS A 533 -4.60 -5.26 16.47
CA LYS A 533 -5.96 -5.74 16.82
C LYS A 533 -7.06 -4.72 16.51
N LYS A 534 -6.72 -3.56 15.95
CA LYS A 534 -7.64 -2.51 15.53
C LYS A 534 -7.36 -2.10 14.10
N SER A 535 -8.39 -1.70 13.36
CA SER A 535 -8.25 -1.15 12.01
C SER A 535 -7.53 0.19 12.03
N SER A 536 -6.70 0.44 11.00
CA SER A 536 -5.96 1.69 10.82
C SER A 536 -5.68 1.90 9.34
N ARG A 537 -5.70 3.15 8.90
CA ARG A 537 -5.34 3.54 7.53
C ARG A 537 -3.84 3.81 7.33
N SER A 538 -3.04 3.64 8.38
CA SER A 538 -1.59 3.85 8.29
C SER A 538 -0.94 2.79 7.43
N MET A 539 -0.16 3.21 6.44
CA MET A 539 0.52 2.33 5.48
C MET A 539 2.02 2.61 5.46
N VAL A 540 2.80 1.57 5.16
CA VAL A 540 4.23 1.65 4.84
C VAL A 540 4.42 1.28 3.38
N VAL A 541 5.16 2.11 2.66
CA VAL A 541 5.50 1.86 1.26
C VAL A 541 6.95 1.42 1.19
N TYR A 542 7.20 0.29 0.52
CA TYR A 542 8.52 -0.17 0.16
C TYR A 542 8.60 -0.34 -1.35
N ALA A 543 9.49 0.41 -1.99
CA ALA A 543 9.67 0.33 -3.43
C ALA A 543 11.13 0.01 -3.76
N LEU A 544 11.34 -0.85 -4.73
CA LEU A 544 12.65 -1.25 -5.21
C LEU A 544 12.72 -1.11 -6.72
N ALA A 545 13.61 -0.22 -7.18
CA ALA A 545 14.08 -0.21 -8.56
C ALA A 545 15.34 -1.06 -8.68
N VAL A 546 15.51 -1.75 -9.80
CA VAL A 546 16.67 -2.64 -10.03
C VAL A 546 17.99 -1.87 -9.96
N TRP A 547 18.01 -0.63 -10.45
CA TRP A 547 19.16 0.27 -10.41
C TRP A 547 18.68 1.72 -10.22
N LEU A 548 19.46 2.51 -9.49
CA LEU A 548 19.25 3.96 -9.45
C LEU A 548 19.85 4.59 -10.69
N ARG A 549 19.07 4.70 -11.75
CA ARG A 549 19.44 5.35 -13.02
C ARG A 549 18.54 6.56 -13.27
N ASP A 550 18.87 7.32 -14.30
CA ASP A 550 18.25 8.60 -14.59
C ASP A 550 17.14 8.51 -15.65
N SER A 551 17.17 7.45 -16.48
CA SER A 551 16.15 7.21 -17.51
C SER A 551 14.79 6.90 -16.89
N GLY A 552 13.73 7.58 -17.32
CA GLY A 552 12.37 7.38 -16.80
C GLY A 552 12.15 7.87 -15.37
N ALA A 553 13.05 8.70 -14.86
CA ALA A 553 12.95 9.22 -13.49
C ALA A 553 11.97 10.40 -13.39
N SER A 554 11.12 10.38 -12.36
CA SER A 554 10.20 11.45 -12.00
C SER A 554 10.40 11.91 -10.55
N ALA A 555 10.09 13.15 -10.22
CA ALA A 555 10.02 13.65 -8.84
C ALA A 555 8.66 13.36 -8.23
N ALA A 556 8.63 13.16 -6.91
CA ALA A 556 7.40 13.19 -6.14
C ALA A 556 6.76 14.60 -6.23
N THR A 557 5.44 14.67 -6.11
CA THR A 557 4.65 15.90 -6.28
C THR A 557 3.61 16.11 -5.18
N GLY A 558 3.80 15.49 -4.02
CA GLY A 558 2.84 15.47 -2.91
C GLY A 558 1.94 14.22 -2.92
N LYS A 559 0.71 14.33 -2.43
CA LYS A 559 -0.29 13.25 -2.43
C LYS A 559 -1.07 13.26 -3.75
N PRO A 560 -0.98 12.20 -4.60
CA PRO A 560 -1.73 12.15 -5.87
C PRO A 560 -3.24 12.02 -5.64
N LEU A 561 -4.03 12.71 -6.46
CA LEU A 561 -5.50 12.68 -6.37
C LEU A 561 -6.07 11.29 -6.67
N TYR A 562 -5.53 10.57 -7.65
CA TYR A 562 -6.02 9.22 -7.96
C TYR A 562 -5.96 8.31 -6.74
N THR A 563 -4.84 8.28 -6.04
CA THR A 563 -4.69 7.44 -4.85
C THR A 563 -5.67 7.84 -3.74
N THR A 564 -5.83 9.15 -3.50
CA THR A 564 -6.78 9.67 -2.52
C THR A 564 -8.22 9.22 -2.83
N LEU A 565 -8.66 9.37 -4.09
CA LEU A 565 -10.02 9.02 -4.50
C LEU A 565 -10.24 7.50 -4.53
N HIS A 566 -9.29 6.76 -5.09
CA HIS A 566 -9.39 5.32 -5.25
C HIS A 566 -9.40 4.58 -3.91
N ASP A 567 -8.53 4.97 -2.97
CA ASP A 567 -8.44 4.34 -1.64
C ASP A 567 -9.70 4.55 -0.78
N GLU A 568 -10.56 5.54 -1.11
CA GLU A 568 -11.85 5.75 -0.46
C GLU A 568 -13.01 5.00 -1.15
N ARG A 569 -12.85 4.66 -2.41
CA ARG A 569 -13.92 4.08 -3.24
C ARG A 569 -13.76 2.57 -3.47
N ILE A 570 -12.59 2.01 -3.11
CA ILE A 570 -12.30 0.61 -3.38
C ILE A 570 -13.12 -0.31 -2.48
N ASN A 571 -13.77 -1.28 -3.09
CA ASN A 571 -14.47 -2.35 -2.42
C ASN A 571 -13.79 -3.70 -2.72
N TYR A 572 -13.39 -4.42 -1.66
CA TYR A 572 -12.69 -5.72 -1.76
C TYR A 572 -13.64 -6.92 -1.70
N THR A 573 -14.95 -6.70 -1.65
CA THR A 573 -15.96 -7.75 -1.35
C THR A 573 -16.74 -8.22 -2.58
N HIS A 574 -16.12 -8.24 -3.76
CA HIS A 574 -16.74 -8.83 -4.96
C HIS A 574 -16.21 -10.22 -5.25
#